data_fbc070075387f09c1e3f8fb79b978970
#
_entry.id   fbc070075387f09c1e3f8fb79b978970
#
_cell.length_a   1.000
_cell.length_b   1.000
_cell.length_c   1.000
_cell.angle_alpha   90.00
_cell.angle_beta   90.00
_cell.angle_gamma   90.00
#
_symmetry.space_group_name_H-M   'P 1'
#
loop_
_entity.id
_entity.type
_entity.pdbx_description
1 polymer ?
#
loop_
_entity_poly.entity_id
_entity_poly.type
_entity_poly.pdbx_seq_one_letter_code
_entity_poly.pdbx_strand_id
1 'polypeptide(L)'
;MAANAAKGVTMKFIPNYDKGFKPMIVALREFNQAVMASCHKTLSICVERNCGYNYIYNLEIFDTEDKTLAEENYRVAERIIKSILWIAGGYKIYLCGDKYVYNAIKDDYSATGARAFDFNFMADVYEKPFEVEWVEDKKNFPEAKSCSLAIGGHLDGCRIGFDAG
;
A
#
# COMPACT_ATOMS: atom_id res chain seq x y z
N MET A 1 18.83 -29.71 15.68
CA MET A 1 17.40 -29.49 15.33
C MET A 1 17.39 -28.93 13.91
N ALA A 2 16.85 -29.68 12.94
CA ALA A 2 16.88 -29.32 11.55
C ALA A 2 15.93 -28.15 11.29
N ALA A 3 16.46 -27.04 10.77
CA ALA A 3 15.67 -25.91 10.31
C ALA A 3 14.76 -26.41 9.17
N ASN A 4 13.45 -26.30 9.39
CA ASN A 4 12.43 -26.57 8.39
C ASN A 4 12.53 -25.41 7.36
N ALA A 5 13.31 -25.63 6.31
CA ALA A 5 13.36 -24.70 5.18
C ALA A 5 11.95 -24.58 4.62
N ALA A 6 11.35 -23.40 4.78
CA ALA A 6 10.06 -23.09 4.21
C ALA A 6 10.11 -23.35 2.72
N LYS A 7 9.32 -24.33 2.23
CA LYS A 7 9.20 -24.61 0.80
C LYS A 7 8.68 -23.36 0.11
N GLY A 8 9.56 -22.72 -0.66
CA GLY A 8 9.17 -21.57 -1.50
C GLY A 8 7.95 -21.95 -2.35
N VAL A 9 7.06 -21.01 -2.55
CA VAL A 9 5.86 -21.22 -3.38
C VAL A 9 6.32 -21.42 -4.82
N THR A 10 6.31 -22.66 -5.27
CA THR A 10 6.65 -22.98 -6.66
C THR A 10 5.45 -22.67 -7.55
N MET A 11 5.62 -21.74 -8.49
CA MET A 11 4.58 -21.47 -9.48
C MET A 11 4.40 -22.68 -10.41
N LYS A 12 3.16 -23.13 -10.57
CA LYS A 12 2.81 -24.25 -11.45
C LYS A 12 3.01 -23.91 -12.93
N PHE A 13 2.83 -22.63 -13.28
CA PHE A 13 2.98 -22.12 -14.64
C PHE A 13 3.91 -20.90 -14.61
N ILE A 14 4.89 -20.90 -15.52
CA ILE A 14 5.81 -19.77 -15.71
C ILE A 14 5.37 -19.07 -17.00
N PRO A 15 5.11 -17.74 -16.97
CA PRO A 15 4.73 -17.00 -18.17
C PRO A 15 5.82 -17.08 -19.26
N ASN A 16 5.42 -17.32 -20.51
CA ASN A 16 6.37 -17.45 -21.60
C ASN A 16 7.08 -16.14 -21.94
N TYR A 17 6.38 -15.01 -21.81
CA TYR A 17 6.90 -13.68 -22.20
C TYR A 17 7.61 -12.93 -21.06
N ASP A 18 7.32 -13.29 -19.81
CA ASP A 18 7.99 -12.74 -18.64
C ASP A 18 8.28 -13.85 -17.63
N LYS A 19 9.42 -14.50 -17.81
CA LYS A 19 9.87 -15.60 -16.93
C LYS A 19 10.15 -15.14 -15.50
N GLY A 20 10.37 -13.84 -15.30
CA GLY A 20 10.58 -13.22 -13.98
C GLY A 20 9.29 -12.80 -13.29
N PHE A 21 8.16 -12.85 -13.99
CA PHE A 21 6.88 -12.43 -13.42
C PHE A 21 6.51 -13.27 -12.19
N LYS A 22 6.21 -12.56 -11.12
CA LYS A 22 5.70 -13.14 -9.87
C LYS A 22 4.42 -12.41 -9.46
N PRO A 23 3.30 -13.12 -9.31
CA PRO A 23 2.07 -12.50 -8.78
C PRO A 23 2.33 -11.85 -7.42
N MET A 24 1.74 -10.66 -7.18
CA MET A 24 1.96 -9.89 -5.95
C MET A 24 1.69 -10.71 -4.69
N ILE A 25 0.66 -11.56 -4.70
CA ILE A 25 0.34 -12.42 -3.56
C ILE A 25 1.45 -13.41 -3.21
N VAL A 26 2.16 -13.91 -4.23
CA VAL A 26 3.30 -14.83 -4.03
C VAL A 26 4.50 -14.05 -3.49
N ALA A 27 4.82 -12.91 -4.10
CA ALA A 27 5.92 -12.03 -3.66
C ALA A 27 5.71 -11.56 -2.22
N LEU A 28 4.50 -11.12 -1.88
CA LEU A 28 4.17 -10.66 -0.53
C LEU A 28 4.24 -11.79 0.51
N ARG A 29 3.84 -13.00 0.13
CA ARG A 29 3.96 -14.17 1.02
C ARG A 29 5.41 -14.52 1.31
N GLU A 30 6.26 -14.53 0.29
CA GLU A 30 7.71 -14.78 0.46
C GLU A 30 8.37 -13.69 1.32
N PHE A 31 8.06 -12.43 1.03
CA PHE A 31 8.52 -11.30 1.83
C PHE A 31 8.12 -11.44 3.29
N ASN A 32 6.84 -11.67 3.58
CA ASN A 32 6.34 -11.84 4.94
C ASN A 32 7.01 -13.03 5.66
N GLN A 33 7.26 -14.15 4.97
CA GLN A 33 7.97 -15.29 5.55
C GLN A 33 9.41 -14.93 5.92
N ALA A 34 10.12 -14.20 5.05
CA ALA A 34 11.47 -13.76 5.29
C ALA A 34 11.54 -12.74 6.45
N VAL A 35 10.64 -11.76 6.46
CA VAL A 35 10.53 -10.76 7.52
C VAL A 35 10.27 -11.41 8.88
N MET A 36 9.27 -12.32 8.96
CA MET A 36 8.94 -13.01 10.21
C MET A 36 10.03 -13.95 10.73
N ALA A 37 10.96 -14.35 9.88
CA ALA A 37 12.13 -15.15 10.26
C ALA A 37 13.33 -14.28 10.72
N SER A 38 13.21 -12.95 10.68
CA SER A 38 14.26 -11.98 10.94
C SER A 38 13.85 -10.98 12.03
N CYS A 39 14.77 -10.08 12.43
CA CYS A 39 14.37 -8.89 13.20
C CYS A 39 13.44 -8.03 12.33
N HIS A 40 12.29 -7.67 12.87
CA HIS A 40 11.26 -6.94 12.13
C HIS A 40 10.59 -5.88 13.01
N LYS A 41 9.98 -4.93 12.31
CA LYS A 41 9.19 -3.86 12.91
C LYS A 41 7.95 -3.60 12.06
N THR A 42 6.97 -2.93 12.64
CA THR A 42 5.73 -2.59 11.94
C THR A 42 5.86 -1.23 11.26
N LEU A 43 5.63 -1.19 9.94
CA LEU A 43 5.31 0.02 9.20
C LEU A 43 3.80 0.19 9.18
N SER A 44 3.32 1.28 9.75
CA SER A 44 1.90 1.64 9.72
C SER A 44 1.65 2.68 8.63
N ILE A 45 0.66 2.43 7.79
CA ILE A 45 0.25 3.24 6.65
C ILE A 45 -1.19 3.64 6.88
N CYS A 46 -1.51 4.95 6.79
CA CYS A 46 -2.87 5.43 6.79
C CYS A 46 -3.08 6.28 5.54
N VAL A 47 -4.15 6.01 4.79
CA VAL A 47 -4.55 6.79 3.62
C VAL A 47 -5.86 7.48 3.91
N GLU A 48 -5.83 8.82 3.92
CA GLU A 48 -6.99 9.66 4.17
C GLU A 48 -7.78 9.93 2.89
N ARG A 49 -9.10 9.86 3.03
CA ARG A 49 -10.10 10.05 1.99
C ARG A 49 -11.06 11.17 2.38
N ASN A 50 -11.97 11.54 1.48
CA ASN A 50 -13.02 12.50 1.79
C ASN A 50 -13.92 12.04 2.95
N CYS A 51 -14.57 12.99 3.61
CA CYS A 51 -15.50 12.76 4.71
C CYS A 51 -14.86 12.11 5.96
N GLY A 52 -13.54 12.21 6.11
CA GLY A 52 -12.79 11.61 7.22
C GLY A 52 -12.69 10.09 7.15
N TYR A 53 -12.96 9.48 5.99
CA TYR A 53 -12.70 8.06 5.80
C TYR A 53 -11.21 7.79 5.67
N ASN A 54 -10.74 6.75 6.35
CA ASN A 54 -9.34 6.38 6.37
C ASN A 54 -9.18 4.88 6.10
N TYR A 55 -8.13 4.54 5.37
CA TYR A 55 -7.71 3.16 5.20
C TYR A 55 -6.40 2.95 5.95
N ILE A 56 -6.40 2.06 6.93
CA ILE A 56 -5.22 1.77 7.74
C ILE A 56 -4.71 0.37 7.41
N TYR A 57 -3.42 0.28 7.12
CA TYR A 57 -2.72 -0.97 6.85
C TYR A 57 -1.44 -1.05 7.68
N ASN A 58 -1.17 -2.20 8.29
CA ASN A 58 0.07 -2.47 8.99
C ASN A 58 0.83 -3.54 8.22
N LEU A 59 2.09 -3.24 7.91
CA LEU A 59 3.02 -4.12 7.21
C LEU A 59 4.19 -4.42 8.13
N GLU A 60 4.48 -5.71 8.36
CA GLU A 60 5.74 -6.08 9.00
C GLU A 60 6.86 -5.98 7.96
N ILE A 61 7.94 -5.30 8.33
CA ILE A 61 9.12 -5.04 7.49
C ILE A 61 10.39 -5.42 8.24
N PHE A 62 11.49 -5.63 7.52
CA PHE A 62 12.78 -5.85 8.14
C PHE A 62 13.19 -4.65 9.01
N ASP A 63 13.60 -4.91 10.25
CA ASP A 63 14.29 -3.93 11.08
C ASP A 63 15.77 -4.03 10.81
N THR A 64 16.31 -3.15 9.94
CA THR A 64 17.63 -3.35 9.35
C THR A 64 18.28 -2.03 8.96
N GLU A 65 19.63 -2.03 8.99
CA GLU A 65 20.47 -1.00 8.38
C GLU A 65 21.02 -1.44 7.00
N ASP A 66 20.76 -2.69 6.59
CA ASP A 66 21.16 -3.18 5.27
C ASP A 66 20.34 -2.50 4.18
N LYS A 67 21.04 -1.84 3.27
CA LYS A 67 20.40 -1.06 2.18
C LYS A 67 19.57 -1.93 1.25
N THR A 68 19.93 -3.18 1.02
CA THR A 68 19.21 -4.09 0.14
C THR A 68 17.86 -4.47 0.75
N LEU A 69 17.84 -4.79 2.04
CA LEU A 69 16.61 -5.11 2.76
C LEU A 69 15.74 -3.86 2.96
N ALA A 70 16.36 -2.69 3.22
CA ALA A 70 15.61 -1.42 3.30
C ALA A 70 14.94 -1.07 1.97
N GLU A 71 15.61 -1.30 0.85
CA GLU A 71 15.06 -1.13 -0.50
C GLU A 71 13.93 -2.13 -0.77
N GLU A 72 14.03 -3.35 -0.28
CA GLU A 72 12.95 -4.35 -0.37
C GLU A 72 11.73 -3.93 0.44
N ASN A 73 11.92 -3.43 1.67
CA ASN A 73 10.87 -2.83 2.48
C ASN A 73 10.11 -1.74 1.72
N TYR A 74 10.87 -0.80 1.13
CA TYR A 74 10.31 0.29 0.34
C TYR A 74 9.50 -0.23 -0.85
N ARG A 75 10.04 -1.16 -1.66
CA ARG A 75 9.34 -1.70 -2.84
C ARG A 75 8.02 -2.36 -2.50
N VAL A 76 7.98 -3.12 -1.39
CA VAL A 76 6.74 -3.77 -0.93
C VAL A 76 5.75 -2.73 -0.42
N ALA A 77 6.22 -1.76 0.40
CA ALA A 77 5.38 -0.68 0.92
C ALA A 77 4.79 0.19 -0.21
N GLU A 78 5.61 0.56 -1.20
CA GLU A 78 5.20 1.35 -2.37
C GLU A 78 4.09 0.63 -3.15
N ARG A 79 4.27 -0.66 -3.41
CA ARG A 79 3.28 -1.46 -4.12
C ARG A 79 1.95 -1.55 -3.37
N ILE A 80 2.00 -1.68 -2.05
CA ILE A 80 0.81 -1.69 -1.20
C ILE A 80 0.12 -0.33 -1.21
N ILE A 81 0.86 0.77 -1.04
CA ILE A 81 0.33 2.13 -1.07
C ILE A 81 -0.36 2.40 -2.41
N LYS A 82 0.30 2.08 -3.52
CA LYS A 82 -0.31 2.21 -4.85
C LYS A 82 -1.61 1.42 -4.97
N SER A 83 -1.62 0.18 -4.49
CA SER A 83 -2.82 -0.66 -4.52
C SER A 83 -3.95 -0.06 -3.68
N ILE A 84 -3.65 0.48 -2.50
CA ILE A 84 -4.65 1.15 -1.65
C ILE A 84 -5.22 2.38 -2.35
N LEU A 85 -4.38 3.24 -2.93
CA LEU A 85 -4.80 4.43 -3.66
C LEU A 85 -5.73 4.11 -4.84
N TRP A 86 -5.45 3.04 -5.58
CA TRP A 86 -6.25 2.65 -6.74
C TRP A 86 -7.51 1.83 -6.40
N ILE A 87 -7.56 1.19 -5.23
CA ILE A 87 -8.72 0.40 -4.78
C ILE A 87 -9.66 1.25 -3.92
N ALA A 88 -9.09 1.98 -2.95
CA ALA A 88 -9.84 2.74 -1.96
C ALA A 88 -9.86 4.24 -2.25
N GLY A 89 -8.88 4.75 -2.98
CA GLY A 89 -8.64 6.18 -3.20
C GLY A 89 -7.99 6.84 -1.99
N GLY A 90 -7.65 8.12 -2.14
CA GLY A 90 -7.11 8.96 -1.08
C GLY A 90 -6.24 10.09 -1.60
N TYR A 91 -6.08 11.13 -0.81
CA TYR A 91 -5.29 12.31 -1.15
C TYR A 91 -4.16 12.60 -0.16
N LYS A 92 -4.12 11.86 0.96
CA LYS A 92 -3.05 12.04 1.95
C LYS A 92 -2.63 10.69 2.53
N ILE A 93 -1.31 10.50 2.59
CA ILE A 93 -0.68 9.30 3.14
C ILE A 93 0.03 9.68 4.43
N TYR A 94 -0.23 8.98 5.51
CA TYR A 94 0.52 9.06 6.75
C TYR A 94 1.34 7.79 6.91
N LEU A 95 2.61 7.95 7.30
CA LEU A 95 3.54 6.84 7.52
C LEU A 95 4.17 6.94 8.93
N CYS A 96 4.26 5.79 9.60
CA CYS A 96 4.89 5.64 10.91
C CYS A 96 5.68 4.33 10.95
N GLY A 97 6.87 4.34 11.54
CA GLY A 97 7.66 3.14 11.81
C GLY A 97 8.98 3.03 11.07
N ASP A 98 9.10 3.61 9.85
CA ASP A 98 10.35 3.59 9.09
C ASP A 98 10.59 4.88 8.29
N LYS A 99 11.64 5.62 8.67
CA LYS A 99 12.01 6.90 8.03
C LYS A 99 12.56 6.73 6.62
N TYR A 100 13.25 5.63 6.34
CA TYR A 100 13.78 5.38 5.01
C TYR A 100 12.64 5.20 4.02
N VAL A 101 11.68 4.33 4.36
CA VAL A 101 10.48 4.11 3.54
C VAL A 101 9.68 5.40 3.38
N TYR A 102 9.48 6.16 4.46
CA TYR A 102 8.79 7.44 4.39
C TYR A 102 9.43 8.41 3.40
N ASN A 103 10.75 8.60 3.49
CA ASN A 103 11.46 9.53 2.62
C ASN A 103 11.35 9.10 1.13
N ALA A 104 11.55 7.81 0.85
CA ALA A 104 11.42 7.29 -0.50
C ALA A 104 10.00 7.45 -1.08
N ILE A 105 8.96 7.14 -0.29
CA ILE A 105 7.56 7.34 -0.71
C ILE A 105 7.26 8.82 -0.94
N LYS A 106 7.74 9.71 -0.07
CA LYS A 106 7.55 11.15 -0.23
C LYS A 106 8.19 11.69 -1.50
N ASP A 107 9.39 11.22 -1.83
CA ASP A 107 10.10 11.61 -3.05
C ASP A 107 9.36 11.11 -4.30
N ASP A 108 8.88 9.87 -4.29
CA ASP A 108 8.14 9.29 -5.40
C ASP A 108 6.79 9.95 -5.64
N TYR A 109 6.00 10.14 -4.59
CA TYR A 109 4.68 10.79 -4.64
C TYR A 109 4.83 12.31 -4.53
N SER A 110 5.48 12.89 -5.55
CA SER A 110 5.67 14.31 -5.74
C SER A 110 5.40 14.68 -7.20
N ALA A 111 5.29 15.99 -7.48
CA ALA A 111 4.99 16.47 -8.84
C ALA A 111 6.01 16.01 -9.91
N THR A 112 7.23 15.69 -9.52
CA THR A 112 8.33 15.26 -10.40
C THR A 112 8.87 13.87 -10.06
N GLY A 113 8.28 13.19 -9.10
CA GLY A 113 8.72 11.86 -8.65
C GLY A 113 8.26 10.73 -9.57
N ALA A 114 8.67 9.52 -9.25
CA ALA A 114 8.33 8.33 -10.04
C ALA A 114 6.81 8.05 -10.09
N ARG A 115 6.06 8.60 -9.12
CA ARG A 115 4.61 8.50 -9.02
C ARG A 115 3.89 9.84 -9.26
N ALA A 116 4.49 10.72 -10.06
CA ALA A 116 3.90 12.02 -10.40
C ALA A 116 2.49 11.89 -11.01
N PHE A 117 2.24 10.84 -11.80
CA PHE A 117 0.90 10.59 -12.33
C PHE A 117 -0.10 10.30 -11.20
N ASP A 118 0.22 9.37 -10.30
CA ASP A 118 -0.68 9.02 -9.18
C ASP A 118 -0.89 10.24 -8.26
N PHE A 119 0.18 11.00 -8.00
CA PHE A 119 0.15 12.24 -7.21
C PHE A 119 -0.84 13.27 -7.77
N ASN A 120 -0.69 13.61 -9.07
CA ASN A 120 -1.55 14.61 -9.71
C ASN A 120 -2.98 14.09 -9.86
N PHE A 121 -3.15 12.84 -10.31
CA PHE A 121 -4.47 12.23 -10.52
C PHE A 121 -5.30 12.20 -9.24
N MET A 122 -4.70 11.79 -8.12
CA MET A 122 -5.42 11.78 -6.84
C MET A 122 -5.72 13.19 -6.33
N ALA A 123 -4.81 14.16 -6.53
CA ALA A 123 -5.07 15.55 -6.19
C ALA A 123 -6.27 16.10 -6.96
N ASP A 124 -6.35 15.83 -8.25
CA ASP A 124 -7.43 16.28 -9.13
C ASP A 124 -8.77 15.62 -8.77
N VAL A 125 -8.77 14.29 -8.55
CA VAL A 125 -9.98 13.53 -8.18
C VAL A 125 -10.57 14.00 -6.85
N TYR A 126 -9.72 14.32 -5.88
CA TYR A 126 -10.17 14.75 -4.55
C TYR A 126 -10.31 16.26 -4.42
N GLU A 127 -9.91 17.05 -5.43
CA GLU A 127 -9.86 18.52 -5.40
C GLU A 127 -9.09 19.03 -4.17
N LYS A 128 -8.00 18.35 -3.82
CA LYS A 128 -7.15 18.62 -2.66
C LYS A 128 -5.69 18.36 -3.00
N PRO A 129 -4.75 19.09 -2.37
CA PRO A 129 -3.34 18.78 -2.52
C PRO A 129 -3.06 17.35 -2.03
N PHE A 130 -2.25 16.62 -2.80
CA PHE A 130 -1.78 15.31 -2.36
C PHE A 130 -0.58 15.48 -1.44
N GLU A 131 -0.59 14.78 -0.30
CA GLU A 131 0.44 14.93 0.72
C GLU A 131 0.94 13.58 1.23
N VAL A 132 2.23 13.54 1.60
CA VAL A 132 2.83 12.41 2.34
C VAL A 132 3.41 12.97 3.64
N GLU A 133 2.90 12.51 4.78
CA GLU A 133 3.23 13.00 6.10
C GLU A 133 3.86 11.91 6.98
N TRP A 134 4.90 12.30 7.73
CA TRP A 134 5.47 11.46 8.78
C TRP A 134 4.74 11.65 10.09
N VAL A 135 4.44 10.55 10.77
CA VAL A 135 3.84 10.55 12.11
C VAL A 135 4.71 9.72 13.05
N GLU A 136 5.06 10.27 14.20
CA GLU A 136 5.96 9.59 15.15
C GLU A 136 5.27 8.40 15.86
N ASP A 137 3.97 8.48 16.11
CA ASP A 137 3.18 7.41 16.74
C ASP A 137 1.88 7.22 15.96
N LYS A 138 1.58 5.98 15.59
CA LYS A 138 0.33 5.62 14.89
C LYS A 138 -0.95 6.02 15.63
N LYS A 139 -0.87 6.30 16.93
CA LYS A 139 -2.00 6.86 17.71
C LYS A 139 -2.40 8.25 17.24
N ASN A 140 -1.49 8.95 16.56
CA ASN A 140 -1.73 10.27 15.98
C ASN A 140 -2.29 10.20 14.54
N PHE A 141 -2.53 8.99 14.02
CA PHE A 141 -3.28 8.86 12.78
C PHE A 141 -4.70 9.39 12.94
N PRO A 142 -5.31 9.91 11.86
CA PRO A 142 -6.72 10.22 11.87
C PRO A 142 -7.53 9.01 12.35
N GLU A 143 -8.56 9.26 13.16
CA GLU A 143 -9.41 8.18 13.65
C GLU A 143 -10.01 7.39 12.49
N ALA A 144 -9.88 6.06 12.54
CA ALA A 144 -10.42 5.19 11.51
C ALA A 144 -11.94 5.31 11.46
N LYS A 145 -12.43 5.90 10.39
CA LYS A 145 -13.86 6.00 10.10
C LYS A 145 -14.13 5.20 8.85
N SER A 146 -14.76 4.05 9.00
CA SER A 146 -15.32 3.31 7.88
C SER A 146 -16.84 3.30 8.03
N CYS A 147 -17.53 3.71 6.98
CA CYS A 147 -18.97 3.50 6.89
C CYS A 147 -19.22 2.63 5.66
N SER A 148 -19.69 1.43 5.87
CA SER A 148 -20.29 0.67 4.77
C SER A 148 -21.66 1.27 4.51
N LEU A 149 -21.76 2.19 3.56
CA LEU A 149 -23.05 2.54 2.99
C LEU A 149 -23.53 1.35 2.19
N ALA A 150 -24.67 0.80 2.58
CA ALA A 150 -25.39 -0.12 1.71
C ALA A 150 -25.82 0.63 0.45
N ILE A 151 -25.05 0.46 -0.63
CA ILE A 151 -25.40 1.00 -1.94
C ILE A 151 -26.39 0.03 -2.57
N GLY A 152 -27.52 0.54 -3.04
CA GLY A 152 -28.54 -0.27 -3.72
C GLY A 152 -29.64 -0.84 -2.82
N GLY A 153 -29.83 -0.34 -1.62
CA GLY A 153 -30.86 -0.78 -0.67
C GLY A 153 -32.29 -0.44 -1.06
N HIS A 154 -32.51 0.35 -2.11
CA HIS A 154 -33.84 0.67 -2.63
C HIS A 154 -33.99 0.02 -4.00
N LEU A 155 -34.79 -1.01 -4.02
CA LEU A 155 -35.05 -1.82 -5.21
C LEU A 155 -36.20 -1.28 -6.06
N ASP A 156 -36.85 -0.21 -5.64
CA ASP A 156 -37.98 0.38 -6.37
C ASP A 156 -37.50 1.28 -7.52
N GLY A 157 -38.02 1.02 -8.73
CA GLY A 157 -37.76 1.78 -9.93
C GLY A 157 -36.58 1.26 -10.78
N CYS A 158 -36.44 1.88 -11.97
CA CYS A 158 -35.34 1.57 -12.90
C CYS A 158 -34.03 2.18 -12.45
N ARG A 159 -32.92 1.48 -12.68
CA ARG A 159 -31.54 1.95 -12.50
C ARG A 159 -30.82 1.84 -13.83
N ILE A 160 -30.10 2.89 -14.19
CA ILE A 160 -29.24 2.92 -15.37
C ILE A 160 -27.83 3.13 -14.87
N GLY A 161 -26.95 2.18 -15.18
CA GLY A 161 -25.50 2.32 -14.99
C GLY A 161 -24.90 2.87 -16.28
N PHE A 162 -24.05 3.89 -16.15
CA PHE A 162 -23.22 4.38 -17.25
C PHE A 162 -21.78 3.98 -16.94
N ASP A 163 -21.15 3.37 -17.93
CA ASP A 163 -19.70 3.24 -17.99
C ASP A 163 -19.24 4.05 -19.20
N ALA A 164 -18.51 5.15 -18.95
CA ALA A 164 -17.92 5.98 -19.98
C ALA A 164 -16.45 5.58 -20.09
N GLY A 165 -16.11 4.66 -20.99
CA GLY A 165 -14.75 4.27 -21.33
C GLY A 165 -14.08 5.26 -22.27
#